data_38b55c846c88b1db8595d22ed4a90e31
#
_entry.id   38b55c846c88b1db8595d22ed4a90e31
#
_cell.length_a   1.000
_cell.length_b   1.000
_cell.length_c   1.000
_cell.angle_alpha   90.00
_cell.angle_beta   90.00
_cell.angle_gamma   90.00
#
_symmetry.space_group_name_H-M   'P 1'
#
loop_
_entity.id
_entity.type
_entity.pdbx_description
1 polymer ?
#
loop_
_entity_poly.entity_id
_entity_poly.type
_entity_poly.pdbx_seq_one_letter_code
_entity_poly.pdbx_strand_id
1 'polypeptide(L)'
;TELSEIEELLGSDNDSIAIQANPILDLIKGQGYPGGPVIASFSPDDIELISQYLSDSEVRSLLQPSQRFVKFLWGKPQFTVDGEELIELYALKGNRENTPQLSGSVITDARQSYSMDGITPTVSMQMNTKGAKIWEEMTGNAFNQSSQIAIVLDDIVYSAPGVTSGPISGGNSEISGSFTLNEAIDLANVLRAGKLPASADIVQADEVGPSLGQEAIESGSNSFMIALALVLLWMMFYYGKAGLYSNIALILNIVLIFGILSGLGAVLTLPGIA
;
A
#
# COMPACT_ATOMS: atom_id res chain seq x y z
N THR A 1 -31.46 -11.51 8.56
CA THR A 1 -32.43 -11.44 9.70
C THR A 1 -31.93 -10.57 10.84
N GLU A 2 -30.62 -10.39 11.01
CA GLU A 2 -30.07 -9.57 12.11
C GLU A 2 -29.99 -8.07 11.79
N LEU A 3 -29.86 -7.70 10.52
CA LEU A 3 -29.91 -6.31 10.08
C LEU A 3 -31.31 -5.69 10.26
N SER A 4 -32.36 -6.49 10.03
CA SER A 4 -33.74 -6.02 10.19
C SER A 4 -34.16 -5.81 11.65
N GLU A 5 -33.59 -6.56 12.61
CA GLU A 5 -33.80 -6.34 14.04
C GLU A 5 -33.08 -5.09 14.58
N ILE A 6 -31.92 -4.76 13.99
CA ILE A 6 -31.21 -3.53 14.33
C ILE A 6 -31.95 -2.30 13.76
N GLU A 7 -32.52 -2.40 12.56
CA GLU A 7 -33.36 -1.33 11.98
C GLU A 7 -34.65 -1.11 12.77
N GLU A 8 -35.27 -2.18 13.31
CA GLU A 8 -36.52 -2.09 14.12
C GLU A 8 -36.25 -1.51 15.52
N LEU A 9 -35.07 -1.74 16.11
CA LEU A 9 -34.66 -1.17 17.40
C LEU A 9 -34.27 0.31 17.30
N LEU A 10 -33.85 0.79 16.12
CA LEU A 10 -33.50 2.18 15.85
C LEU A 10 -34.71 3.03 15.37
N GLY A 11 -35.85 2.42 15.07
CA GLY A 11 -37.01 3.04 14.45
C GLY A 11 -38.08 3.60 15.42
N SER A 12 -37.88 3.61 16.75
CA SER A 12 -38.84 4.17 17.69
C SER A 12 -38.33 5.44 18.36
N ASP A 13 -38.91 6.58 17.91
CA ASP A 13 -38.89 7.90 18.53
C ASP A 13 -37.57 8.70 18.56
N ASN A 14 -37.29 9.39 17.45
CA ASN A 14 -36.95 10.83 17.45
C ASN A 14 -36.41 11.25 16.07
N ASP A 15 -37.22 11.96 15.31
CA ASP A 15 -36.96 12.50 13.96
C ASP A 15 -35.79 13.53 13.88
N SER A 16 -35.12 13.83 14.97
CA SER A 16 -34.03 14.82 15.00
C SER A 16 -32.67 14.26 15.35
N ILE A 17 -32.55 12.96 15.69
CA ILE A 17 -31.29 12.28 16.01
C ILE A 17 -30.92 11.25 14.93
N ALA A 18 -31.88 10.85 14.08
CA ALA A 18 -31.68 9.84 13.05
C ALA A 18 -30.72 10.23 11.93
N ILE A 19 -30.33 11.50 11.79
CA ILE A 19 -29.40 11.98 10.75
C ILE A 19 -27.93 11.75 11.13
N GLN A 20 -27.63 11.36 12.36
CA GLN A 20 -26.26 11.04 12.79
C GLN A 20 -26.00 9.54 13.03
N ALA A 21 -26.95 8.67 12.72
CA ALA A 21 -26.94 7.30 13.24
C ALA A 21 -26.00 6.31 12.54
N ASN A 22 -25.54 6.56 11.32
CA ASN A 22 -24.64 5.64 10.62
C ASN A 22 -23.69 6.35 9.63
N PRO A 23 -22.72 7.12 10.13
CA PRO A 23 -21.79 7.85 9.26
C PRO A 23 -20.96 6.93 8.35
N ILE A 24 -20.76 5.68 8.71
CA ILE A 24 -20.01 4.71 7.90
C ILE A 24 -20.83 4.25 6.69
N LEU A 25 -22.14 4.07 6.83
CA LEU A 25 -22.97 3.55 5.72
C LEU A 25 -23.02 4.51 4.53
N ASP A 26 -23.00 5.81 4.78
CA ASP A 26 -23.03 6.83 3.73
C ASP A 26 -21.69 6.92 2.96
N LEU A 27 -20.60 6.42 3.56
CA LEU A 27 -19.27 6.40 2.97
C LEU A 27 -19.01 5.14 2.14
N ILE A 28 -19.87 4.12 2.22
CA ILE A 28 -19.70 2.87 1.47
C ILE A 28 -19.85 3.14 -0.03
N LYS A 29 -18.81 2.85 -0.79
CA LYS A 29 -18.78 2.93 -2.26
C LYS A 29 -19.11 1.59 -2.91
N GLY A 30 -18.79 0.49 -2.26
CA GLY A 30 -19.10 -0.86 -2.71
C GLY A 30 -19.35 -1.80 -1.54
N GLN A 31 -20.33 -2.67 -1.66
CA GLN A 31 -20.61 -3.69 -0.65
C GLN A 31 -19.90 -5.00 -1.00
N GLY A 32 -19.37 -5.67 0.02
CA GLY A 32 -18.90 -7.05 -0.14
C GLY A 32 -20.05 -8.00 -0.43
N TYR A 33 -19.78 -9.11 -1.09
CA TYR A 33 -20.80 -10.14 -1.31
C TYR A 33 -21.00 -10.99 -0.05
N PRO A 34 -22.21 -11.50 0.21
CA PRO A 34 -22.51 -12.32 1.39
C PRO A 34 -21.61 -13.56 1.44
N GLY A 35 -20.92 -13.75 2.57
CA GLY A 35 -19.96 -14.84 2.76
C GLY A 35 -18.57 -14.59 2.15
N GLY A 36 -18.37 -13.43 1.55
CA GLY A 36 -17.06 -12.99 1.08
C GLY A 36 -16.17 -12.44 2.20
N PRO A 37 -14.88 -12.23 1.89
CA PRO A 37 -13.91 -11.72 2.87
C PRO A 37 -14.02 -10.20 3.08
N VAL A 38 -14.56 -9.47 2.11
CA VAL A 38 -14.67 -8.01 2.10
C VAL A 38 -15.97 -7.57 2.75
N ILE A 39 -15.89 -6.65 3.69
CA ILE A 39 -17.07 -6.03 4.32
C ILE A 39 -17.68 -5.00 3.37
N ALA A 40 -16.86 -4.04 2.97
CA ALA A 40 -17.23 -2.94 2.09
C ALA A 40 -15.97 -2.29 1.50
N SER A 41 -16.15 -1.48 0.46
CA SER A 41 -15.10 -0.67 -0.17
C SER A 41 -15.37 0.80 0.04
N PHE A 42 -14.30 1.56 0.27
CA PHE A 42 -14.34 2.97 0.63
C PHE A 42 -13.35 3.79 -0.20
N SER A 43 -13.53 5.11 -0.19
CA SER A 43 -12.53 6.03 -0.72
C SER A 43 -11.28 6.06 0.18
N PRO A 44 -10.07 6.23 -0.37
CA PRO A 44 -8.84 6.43 0.42
C PRO A 44 -8.96 7.58 1.42
N ASP A 45 -9.68 8.65 1.08
CA ASP A 45 -9.86 9.83 1.93
C ASP A 45 -10.64 9.55 3.23
N ASP A 46 -11.46 8.48 3.24
CA ASP A 46 -12.32 8.14 4.36
C ASP A 46 -11.67 7.14 5.35
N ILE A 47 -10.51 6.58 5.03
CA ILE A 47 -9.83 5.52 5.81
C ILE A 47 -9.59 5.93 7.25
N GLU A 48 -9.07 7.14 7.47
CA GLU A 48 -8.72 7.61 8.80
C GLU A 48 -9.97 7.74 9.67
N LEU A 49 -11.03 8.34 9.13
CA LEU A 49 -12.32 8.51 9.81
C LEU A 49 -12.94 7.16 10.18
N ILE A 50 -12.99 6.23 9.23
CA ILE A 50 -13.56 4.90 9.44
C ILE A 50 -12.73 4.11 10.45
N SER A 51 -11.39 4.18 10.36
CA SER A 51 -10.50 3.51 11.31
C SER A 51 -10.68 4.03 12.73
N GLN A 52 -10.93 5.33 12.90
CA GLN A 52 -11.27 5.92 14.19
C GLN A 52 -12.59 5.37 14.73
N TYR A 53 -13.64 5.31 13.91
CA TYR A 53 -14.93 4.72 14.32
C TYR A 53 -14.81 3.25 14.71
N LEU A 54 -14.10 2.45 13.92
CA LEU A 54 -13.93 1.00 14.19
C LEU A 54 -13.05 0.71 15.42
N SER A 55 -12.24 1.66 15.84
CA SER A 55 -11.43 1.56 17.08
C SER A 55 -12.13 2.10 18.31
N ASP A 56 -13.25 2.79 18.16
CA ASP A 56 -14.01 3.33 19.28
C ASP A 56 -14.50 2.22 20.22
N SER A 57 -14.41 2.48 21.52
CA SER A 57 -14.78 1.52 22.57
C SER A 57 -16.29 1.22 22.59
N GLU A 58 -17.14 2.20 22.24
CA GLU A 58 -18.58 2.02 22.18
C GLU A 58 -18.95 1.10 21.02
N VAL A 59 -18.40 1.35 19.82
CA VAL A 59 -18.57 0.50 18.64
C VAL A 59 -18.06 -0.92 18.91
N ARG A 60 -16.90 -1.04 19.54
CA ARG A 60 -16.33 -2.33 19.93
C ARG A 60 -17.21 -3.11 20.93
N SER A 61 -17.93 -2.42 21.79
CA SER A 61 -18.84 -3.03 22.77
C SER A 61 -20.08 -3.67 22.13
N LEU A 62 -20.47 -3.23 20.94
CA LEU A 62 -21.60 -3.78 20.16
C LEU A 62 -21.26 -5.13 19.49
N LEU A 63 -19.97 -5.48 19.38
CA LEU A 63 -19.55 -6.74 18.78
C LEU A 63 -19.94 -7.92 19.66
N GLN A 64 -20.37 -9.01 19.03
CA GLN A 64 -20.67 -10.25 19.73
C GLN A 64 -19.45 -10.78 20.50
N PRO A 65 -19.65 -11.56 21.59
CA PRO A 65 -18.53 -12.11 22.35
C PRO A 65 -17.54 -12.94 21.51
N SER A 66 -18.03 -13.61 20.45
CA SER A 66 -17.23 -14.37 19.48
C SER A 66 -16.35 -13.47 18.58
N GLN A 67 -16.74 -12.21 18.41
CA GLN A 67 -16.08 -11.21 17.57
C GLN A 67 -15.23 -10.21 18.37
N ARG A 68 -15.13 -10.39 19.69
CA ARG A 68 -14.42 -9.47 20.59
C ARG A 68 -12.98 -9.14 20.14
N PHE A 69 -12.31 -10.09 19.51
CA PHE A 69 -10.93 -9.94 19.05
C PHE A 69 -10.82 -9.71 17.54
N VAL A 70 -11.93 -9.31 16.89
CA VAL A 70 -11.88 -8.98 15.45
C VAL A 70 -10.87 -7.87 15.21
N LYS A 71 -10.07 -8.04 14.16
CA LYS A 71 -9.15 -7.02 13.65
C LYS A 71 -9.67 -6.53 12.31
N PHE A 72 -9.92 -5.25 12.21
CA PHE A 72 -10.27 -4.61 10.94
C PHE A 72 -9.00 -4.16 10.26
N LEU A 73 -8.79 -4.59 9.02
CA LEU A 73 -7.63 -4.24 8.22
C LEU A 73 -8.06 -3.80 6.82
N TRP A 74 -7.27 -2.94 6.24
CA TRP A 74 -7.47 -2.43 4.89
C TRP A 74 -6.76 -3.30 3.87
N GLY A 75 -7.35 -3.43 2.69
CA GLY A 75 -6.74 -4.08 1.54
C GLY A 75 -5.81 -3.15 0.78
N LYS A 76 -5.23 -3.67 -0.30
CA LYS A 76 -4.50 -2.85 -1.27
C LYS A 76 -5.48 -1.95 -2.03
N PRO A 77 -5.05 -0.74 -2.43
CA PRO A 77 -5.83 0.10 -3.33
C PRO A 77 -6.16 -0.64 -4.63
N GLN A 78 -7.41 -0.54 -5.06
CA GLN A 78 -7.90 -1.10 -6.32
C GLN A 78 -8.53 0.01 -7.15
N PHE A 79 -8.33 -0.04 -8.47
CA PHE A 79 -8.93 0.92 -9.37
C PHE A 79 -10.16 0.31 -10.03
N THR A 80 -11.28 1.02 -9.97
CA THR A 80 -12.50 0.64 -10.70
C THR A 80 -12.31 0.88 -12.19
N VAL A 81 -13.23 0.36 -12.99
CA VAL A 81 -13.26 0.58 -14.46
C VAL A 81 -13.32 2.07 -14.80
N ASP A 82 -13.96 2.88 -13.95
CA ASP A 82 -14.08 4.32 -14.11
C ASP A 82 -12.85 5.11 -13.62
N GLY A 83 -11.82 4.40 -13.12
CA GLY A 83 -10.57 4.99 -12.63
C GLY A 83 -10.65 5.54 -11.20
N GLU A 84 -11.73 5.27 -10.48
CA GLU A 84 -11.85 5.63 -9.06
C GLU A 84 -11.03 4.65 -8.22
N GLU A 85 -10.24 5.17 -7.28
CA GLU A 85 -9.47 4.37 -6.34
C GLU A 85 -10.34 3.99 -5.15
N LEU A 86 -10.44 2.70 -4.88
CA LEU A 86 -11.18 2.14 -3.75
C LEU A 86 -10.30 1.23 -2.91
N ILE A 87 -10.55 1.20 -1.61
CA ILE A 87 -9.86 0.34 -0.66
C ILE A 87 -10.88 -0.52 0.09
N GLU A 88 -10.63 -1.82 0.09
CA GLU A 88 -11.49 -2.80 0.72
C GLU A 88 -11.22 -2.94 2.21
N LEU A 89 -12.27 -3.03 3.02
CA LEU A 89 -12.21 -3.28 4.45
C LEU A 89 -12.46 -4.77 4.74
N TYR A 90 -11.58 -5.36 5.54
CA TYR A 90 -11.63 -6.76 5.94
C TYR A 90 -11.83 -6.90 7.45
N ALA A 91 -12.64 -7.89 7.88
CA ALA A 91 -12.73 -8.31 9.28
C ALA A 91 -12.01 -9.64 9.47
N LEU A 92 -10.91 -9.63 10.18
CA LEU A 92 -10.11 -10.80 10.45
C LEU A 92 -10.40 -11.34 11.86
N LYS A 93 -10.52 -12.66 11.96
CA LYS A 93 -10.65 -13.33 13.25
C LYS A 93 -9.33 -13.22 14.00
N GLY A 94 -9.30 -12.38 15.02
CA GLY A 94 -8.16 -12.20 15.90
C GLY A 94 -8.17 -13.17 17.09
N ASN A 95 -7.12 -13.10 17.89
CA ASN A 95 -6.97 -13.77 19.17
C ASN A 95 -6.56 -12.76 20.26
N ARG A 96 -6.54 -13.20 21.51
CA ARG A 96 -6.19 -12.35 22.66
C ARG A 96 -4.76 -11.79 22.58
N GLU A 97 -3.86 -12.52 21.93
CA GLU A 97 -2.43 -12.19 21.82
C GLU A 97 -2.11 -11.31 20.60
N ASN A 98 -3.11 -11.04 19.77
CA ASN A 98 -2.96 -10.30 18.49
C ASN A 98 -1.86 -10.88 17.60
N THR A 99 -1.68 -12.20 17.63
CA THR A 99 -0.69 -12.92 16.83
C THR A 99 -1.37 -13.68 15.68
N PRO A 100 -0.74 -13.81 14.50
CA PRO A 100 -1.30 -14.63 13.43
C PRO A 100 -1.26 -16.11 13.80
N GLN A 101 -2.26 -16.88 13.35
CA GLN A 101 -2.27 -18.34 13.55
C GLN A 101 -1.09 -19.02 12.84
N LEU A 102 -0.70 -18.48 11.68
CA LEU A 102 0.47 -18.92 10.92
C LEU A 102 1.35 -17.70 10.63
N SER A 103 2.57 -17.71 11.15
CA SER A 103 3.56 -16.67 10.83
C SER A 103 4.19 -16.94 9.47
N GLY A 104 4.49 -15.89 8.70
CA GLY A 104 5.23 -15.97 7.44
C GLY A 104 6.61 -16.63 7.58
N SER A 105 7.19 -16.65 8.79
CA SER A 105 8.50 -17.30 9.05
C SER A 105 8.53 -18.80 8.78
N VAL A 106 7.38 -19.47 8.68
CA VAL A 106 7.31 -20.91 8.33
C VAL A 106 7.35 -21.15 6.82
N ILE A 107 7.18 -20.10 6.00
CA ILE A 107 7.28 -20.19 4.54
C ILE A 107 8.74 -20.33 4.16
N THR A 108 9.08 -21.38 3.46
CA THR A 108 10.45 -21.67 3.00
C THR A 108 10.70 -21.11 1.61
N ASP A 109 9.69 -21.14 0.75
CA ASP A 109 9.74 -20.59 -0.61
C ASP A 109 8.34 -20.14 -1.06
N ALA A 110 8.29 -19.13 -1.91
CA ALA A 110 7.08 -18.71 -2.62
C ALA A 110 7.47 -18.15 -3.99
N ARG A 111 6.74 -18.52 -5.03
CA ARG A 111 7.03 -18.10 -6.40
C ARG A 111 5.76 -18.01 -7.21
N GLN A 112 5.76 -17.11 -8.17
CA GLN A 112 4.77 -17.11 -9.23
C GLN A 112 4.87 -18.40 -10.04
N SER A 113 3.74 -18.95 -10.39
CA SER A 113 3.56 -20.15 -11.20
C SER A 113 2.39 -19.96 -12.17
N TYR A 114 2.07 -20.99 -12.92
CA TYR A 114 0.88 -21.03 -13.75
C TYR A 114 0.03 -22.24 -13.36
N SER A 115 -1.29 -22.08 -13.44
CA SER A 115 -2.24 -23.15 -13.27
C SER A 115 -2.01 -24.28 -14.30
N MET A 116 -2.69 -25.41 -14.15
CA MET A 116 -2.59 -26.54 -15.06
C MET A 116 -2.98 -26.19 -16.52
N ASP A 117 -3.71 -25.11 -16.74
CA ASP A 117 -4.02 -24.57 -18.06
C ASP A 117 -2.81 -23.88 -18.75
N GLY A 118 -1.74 -23.63 -18.01
CA GLY A 118 -0.52 -22.96 -18.48
C GLY A 118 -0.68 -21.47 -18.78
N ILE A 119 -1.84 -20.86 -18.50
CA ILE A 119 -2.19 -19.48 -18.87
C ILE A 119 -2.45 -18.64 -17.63
N THR A 120 -3.23 -19.15 -16.67
CA THR A 120 -3.65 -18.38 -15.48
C THR A 120 -2.53 -18.28 -14.45
N PRO A 121 -2.06 -17.06 -14.09
CA PRO A 121 -1.03 -16.90 -13.08
C PRO A 121 -1.53 -17.36 -11.71
N THR A 122 -0.69 -18.09 -10.99
CA THR A 122 -0.92 -18.59 -9.64
C THR A 122 0.32 -18.31 -8.77
N VAL A 123 0.19 -18.51 -7.46
CA VAL A 123 1.31 -18.43 -6.53
C VAL A 123 1.49 -19.76 -5.83
N SER A 124 2.63 -20.38 -6.07
CA SER A 124 3.05 -21.60 -5.36
C SER A 124 3.82 -21.20 -4.11
N MET A 125 3.48 -21.80 -2.97
CA MET A 125 4.21 -21.60 -1.72
C MET A 125 4.56 -22.94 -1.08
N GLN A 126 5.68 -22.94 -0.37
CA GLN A 126 6.20 -24.10 0.36
C GLN A 126 6.47 -23.71 1.81
N MET A 127 6.16 -24.61 2.73
CA MET A 127 6.29 -24.42 4.17
C MET A 127 7.20 -25.48 4.78
N ASN A 128 7.79 -25.15 5.93
CA ASN A 128 8.48 -26.13 6.75
C ASN A 128 7.47 -27.11 7.42
N THR A 129 7.97 -28.16 8.05
CA THR A 129 7.15 -29.21 8.68
C THR A 129 6.18 -28.67 9.74
N LYS A 130 6.59 -27.63 10.49
CA LYS A 130 5.73 -27.01 11.51
C LYS A 130 4.58 -26.22 10.82
N GLY A 131 4.92 -25.42 9.82
CA GLY A 131 3.95 -24.66 9.05
C GLY A 131 2.95 -25.56 8.32
N ALA A 132 3.43 -26.66 7.73
CA ALA A 132 2.58 -27.64 7.04
C ALA A 132 1.45 -28.20 7.90
N LYS A 133 1.74 -28.51 9.17
CA LYS A 133 0.71 -29.04 10.12
C LYS A 133 -0.33 -27.97 10.48
N ILE A 134 0.14 -26.74 10.78
CA ILE A 134 -0.76 -25.62 11.11
C ILE A 134 -1.61 -25.28 9.89
N TRP A 135 -1.00 -25.29 8.70
CA TRP A 135 -1.69 -24.99 7.44
C TRP A 135 -2.79 -26.02 7.11
N GLU A 136 -2.52 -27.29 7.31
CA GLU A 136 -3.50 -28.37 7.14
C GLU A 136 -4.71 -28.17 8.06
N GLU A 137 -4.49 -27.82 9.33
CA GLU A 137 -5.55 -27.53 10.29
C GLU A 137 -6.32 -26.26 9.90
N MET A 138 -5.62 -25.18 9.54
CA MET A 138 -6.23 -23.90 9.14
C MET A 138 -7.09 -24.06 7.88
N THR A 139 -6.57 -24.73 6.85
CA THR A 139 -7.28 -24.96 5.60
C THR A 139 -8.47 -25.91 5.80
N GLY A 140 -8.33 -26.92 6.67
CA GLY A 140 -9.44 -27.78 7.04
C GLY A 140 -10.58 -27.02 7.76
N ASN A 141 -10.22 -26.16 8.71
CA ASN A 141 -11.19 -25.32 9.42
C ASN A 141 -11.86 -24.31 8.47
N ALA A 142 -11.07 -23.67 7.61
CA ALA A 142 -11.58 -22.71 6.62
C ALA A 142 -12.54 -23.37 5.63
N PHE A 143 -12.21 -24.55 5.14
CA PHE A 143 -13.09 -25.33 4.25
C PHE A 143 -14.42 -25.67 4.94
N ASN A 144 -14.39 -26.21 6.17
CA ASN A 144 -15.58 -26.58 6.92
C ASN A 144 -16.49 -25.41 7.26
N GLN A 145 -15.92 -24.20 7.43
CA GLN A 145 -16.64 -22.97 7.78
C GLN A 145 -16.95 -22.10 6.56
N SER A 146 -16.57 -22.54 5.35
CA SER A 146 -16.67 -21.74 4.11
C SER A 146 -16.03 -20.35 4.28
N SER A 147 -14.93 -20.28 5.04
CA SER A 147 -14.23 -19.05 5.33
C SER A 147 -12.94 -18.90 4.49
N GLN A 148 -12.41 -17.69 4.47
CA GLN A 148 -11.22 -17.35 3.72
C GLN A 148 -10.00 -17.23 4.64
N ILE A 149 -8.81 -17.34 4.09
CA ILE A 149 -7.55 -17.16 4.80
C ILE A 149 -6.87 -15.89 4.28
N ALA A 150 -6.83 -14.85 5.10
CA ALA A 150 -6.21 -13.59 4.72
C ALA A 150 -4.68 -13.67 4.79
N ILE A 151 -4.02 -13.15 3.76
CA ILE A 151 -2.57 -12.94 3.69
C ILE A 151 -2.31 -11.47 4.00
N VAL A 152 -1.66 -11.22 5.13
CA VAL A 152 -1.44 -9.87 5.68
C VAL A 152 0.06 -9.62 5.80
N LEU A 153 0.50 -8.44 5.38
CA LEU A 153 1.84 -7.92 5.62
C LEU A 153 1.72 -6.44 6.00
N ASP A 154 2.39 -6.05 7.07
CA ASP A 154 2.41 -4.66 7.57
C ASP A 154 1.00 -4.07 7.76
N ASP A 155 0.09 -4.88 8.32
CA ASP A 155 -1.32 -4.56 8.56
C ASP A 155 -2.16 -4.29 7.29
N ILE A 156 -1.65 -4.63 6.10
CA ILE A 156 -2.35 -4.55 4.83
C ILE A 156 -2.74 -5.96 4.36
N VAL A 157 -4.00 -6.15 3.96
CA VAL A 157 -4.48 -7.39 3.36
C VAL A 157 -4.13 -7.42 1.88
N TYR A 158 -3.28 -8.36 1.49
CA TYR A 158 -2.86 -8.54 0.10
C TYR A 158 -3.80 -9.44 -0.69
N SER A 159 -4.36 -10.44 -0.03
CA SER A 159 -5.31 -11.38 -0.63
C SER A 159 -6.02 -12.15 0.48
N ALA A 160 -7.22 -12.64 0.20
CA ALA A 160 -7.99 -13.47 1.12
C ALA A 160 -8.65 -14.65 0.37
N PRO A 161 -7.85 -15.61 -0.15
CA PRO A 161 -8.39 -16.75 -0.90
C PRO A 161 -9.23 -17.69 -0.03
N GLY A 162 -10.27 -18.25 -0.62
CA GLY A 162 -11.04 -19.34 -0.04
C GLY A 162 -10.35 -20.70 -0.22
N VAL A 163 -10.69 -21.65 0.62
CA VAL A 163 -10.23 -23.04 0.50
C VAL A 163 -11.31 -23.89 -0.19
N THR A 164 -11.02 -24.42 -1.37
CA THR A 164 -11.99 -25.15 -2.21
C THR A 164 -11.83 -26.66 -2.15
N SER A 165 -10.67 -27.18 -1.74
CA SER A 165 -10.31 -28.60 -1.84
C SER A 165 -10.13 -29.32 -0.50
N GLY A 166 -10.58 -28.70 0.63
CA GLY A 166 -10.41 -29.27 1.97
C GLY A 166 -9.03 -29.04 2.57
N PRO A 167 -8.63 -29.84 3.59
CA PRO A 167 -7.34 -29.68 4.25
C PRO A 167 -6.18 -29.86 3.28
N ILE A 168 -5.23 -28.92 3.26
CA ILE A 168 -4.05 -28.97 2.40
C ILE A 168 -2.86 -29.45 3.23
N SER A 169 -2.48 -30.71 3.01
CA SER A 169 -1.37 -31.34 3.73
C SER A 169 -0.05 -31.27 2.96
N GLY A 170 1.07 -31.58 3.62
CA GLY A 170 2.39 -31.72 2.99
C GLY A 170 3.16 -30.41 2.80
N GLY A 171 2.58 -29.26 3.16
CA GLY A 171 3.29 -27.97 3.18
C GLY A 171 3.51 -27.31 1.81
N ASN A 172 3.01 -27.91 0.73
CA ASN A 172 2.94 -27.26 -0.57
C ASN A 172 1.52 -26.77 -0.80
N SER A 173 1.37 -25.54 -1.23
CA SER A 173 0.08 -24.94 -1.51
C SER A 173 0.15 -24.04 -2.73
N GLU A 174 -0.97 -23.96 -3.46
CA GLU A 174 -1.13 -23.05 -4.58
C GLU A 174 -2.28 -22.11 -4.30
N ILE A 175 -2.03 -20.83 -4.48
CA ILE A 175 -3.02 -19.77 -4.40
C ILE A 175 -3.42 -19.41 -5.82
N SER A 176 -4.67 -19.71 -6.15
CA SER A 176 -5.27 -19.40 -7.45
C SER A 176 -6.31 -18.30 -7.30
N GLY A 177 -6.52 -17.54 -8.37
CA GLY A 177 -7.50 -16.45 -8.44
C GLY A 177 -7.40 -15.73 -9.78
N SER A 178 -8.14 -14.66 -9.94
CA SER A 178 -8.06 -13.81 -11.14
C SER A 178 -6.86 -12.88 -11.08
N PHE A 179 -5.66 -13.43 -10.86
CA PHE A 179 -4.44 -12.64 -10.79
C PHE A 179 -3.94 -12.25 -12.18
N THR A 180 -3.50 -11.01 -12.30
CA THR A 180 -2.55 -10.64 -13.33
C THR A 180 -1.16 -11.20 -12.99
N LEU A 181 -0.27 -11.25 -13.97
CA LEU A 181 1.11 -11.72 -13.75
C LEU A 181 1.82 -10.89 -12.66
N ASN A 182 1.64 -9.58 -12.68
CA ASN A 182 2.28 -8.67 -11.73
C ASN A 182 1.75 -8.89 -10.31
N GLU A 183 0.44 -9.06 -10.14
CA GLU A 183 -0.16 -9.35 -8.83
C GLU A 183 0.33 -10.68 -8.26
N ALA A 184 0.47 -11.71 -9.08
CA ALA A 184 1.01 -13.00 -8.65
C ALA A 184 2.49 -12.89 -8.23
N ILE A 185 3.30 -12.10 -8.96
CA ILE A 185 4.70 -11.82 -8.60
C ILE A 185 4.77 -11.05 -7.28
N ASP A 186 3.94 -10.01 -7.10
CA ASP A 186 3.89 -9.21 -5.89
C ASP A 186 3.49 -10.05 -4.67
N LEU A 187 2.44 -10.87 -4.82
CA LEU A 187 2.00 -11.77 -3.75
C LEU A 187 3.08 -12.79 -3.38
N ALA A 188 3.80 -13.34 -4.36
CA ALA A 188 4.92 -14.24 -4.11
C ALA A 188 6.07 -13.53 -3.36
N ASN A 189 6.34 -12.26 -3.67
CA ASN A 189 7.34 -11.44 -2.98
C ASN A 189 6.91 -11.15 -1.54
N VAL A 190 5.65 -10.82 -1.31
CA VAL A 190 5.06 -10.60 0.03
C VAL A 190 5.21 -11.86 0.90
N LEU A 191 4.84 -13.02 0.36
CA LEU A 191 4.98 -14.30 1.07
C LEU A 191 6.45 -14.62 1.40
N ARG A 192 7.39 -14.29 0.52
CA ARG A 192 8.83 -14.42 0.79
C ARG A 192 9.34 -13.41 1.82
N ALA A 193 8.84 -12.18 1.78
CA ALA A 193 9.19 -11.13 2.75
C ALA A 193 8.73 -11.50 4.16
N GLY A 194 7.56 -12.10 4.31
CA GLY A 194 7.04 -12.60 5.59
C GLY A 194 7.91 -13.68 6.25
N LYS A 195 8.89 -14.24 5.51
CA LYS A 195 9.93 -15.12 6.05
C LYS A 195 10.93 -14.40 6.96
N LEU A 196 11.09 -13.08 6.81
CA LEU A 196 12.02 -12.30 7.61
C LEU A 196 11.47 -12.17 9.04
N PRO A 197 12.24 -12.58 10.06
CA PRO A 197 11.76 -12.61 11.45
C PRO A 197 11.69 -11.24 12.14
N ALA A 198 11.97 -10.17 11.43
CA ALA A 198 11.91 -8.81 11.96
C ALA A 198 11.25 -7.89 10.92
N SER A 199 10.24 -7.13 11.35
CA SER A 199 9.90 -5.88 10.68
C SER A 199 11.15 -5.02 10.68
N ALA A 200 11.60 -4.59 9.51
CA ALA A 200 12.62 -3.55 9.44
C ALA A 200 11.93 -2.25 9.87
N ASP A 201 12.12 -1.84 11.12
CA ASP A 201 11.77 -0.48 11.51
C ASP A 201 12.66 0.46 10.70
N ILE A 202 12.04 1.35 9.95
CA ILE A 202 12.75 2.45 9.29
C ILE A 202 13.24 3.35 10.42
N VAL A 203 14.50 3.16 10.81
CA VAL A 203 15.12 3.91 11.93
C VAL A 203 15.34 5.37 11.53
N GLN A 204 15.38 5.67 10.24
CA GLN A 204 15.49 7.02 9.69
C GLN A 204 14.98 7.05 8.26
N ALA A 205 13.87 7.72 8.03
CA ALA A 205 13.43 8.14 6.71
C ALA A 205 13.73 9.64 6.61
N ASP A 206 14.81 10.00 5.94
CA ASP A 206 15.05 11.39 5.56
C ASP A 206 14.15 11.72 4.36
N GLU A 207 12.91 12.09 4.63
CA GLU A 207 12.08 12.74 3.63
C GLU A 207 12.61 14.16 3.40
N VAL A 208 13.38 14.33 2.34
CA VAL A 208 13.75 15.67 1.87
C VAL A 208 12.49 16.30 1.28
N GLY A 209 11.80 17.05 2.12
CA GLY A 209 10.58 17.77 1.70
C GLY A 209 10.88 18.71 0.53
N PRO A 210 9.86 19.00 -0.33
CA PRO A 210 10.02 19.90 -1.49
C PRO A 210 10.62 21.27 -1.14
N SER A 211 10.44 21.75 0.09
CA SER A 211 10.96 23.01 0.59
C SER A 211 12.48 23.03 0.73
N LEU A 212 13.11 21.94 1.19
CA LEU A 212 14.57 21.84 1.31
C LEU A 212 15.24 21.76 -0.07
N GLY A 213 14.59 21.12 -1.02
CA GLY A 213 15.05 21.11 -2.43
C GLY A 213 15.00 22.49 -3.05
N GLN A 214 13.94 23.26 -2.79
CA GLN A 214 13.76 24.59 -3.35
C GLN A 214 14.75 25.61 -2.74
N GLU A 215 14.99 25.58 -1.44
CA GLU A 215 15.97 26.41 -0.76
C GLU A 215 17.41 26.12 -1.22
N ALA A 216 17.74 24.87 -1.43
CA ALA A 216 19.04 24.46 -1.98
C ALA A 216 19.23 24.90 -3.44
N ILE A 217 18.18 24.84 -4.27
CA ILE A 217 18.21 25.32 -5.65
C ILE A 217 18.35 26.84 -5.69
N GLU A 218 17.62 27.59 -4.86
CA GLU A 218 17.73 29.06 -4.78
C GLU A 218 19.12 29.50 -4.31
N SER A 219 19.65 28.86 -3.26
CA SER A 219 20.99 29.18 -2.75
C SER A 219 22.09 28.82 -3.75
N GLY A 220 21.97 27.66 -4.40
CA GLY A 220 22.89 27.23 -5.44
C GLY A 220 22.83 28.12 -6.68
N SER A 221 21.64 28.50 -7.13
CA SER A 221 21.44 29.41 -8.25
C SER A 221 22.00 30.81 -7.96
N ASN A 222 21.77 31.35 -6.78
CA ASN A 222 22.31 32.65 -6.37
C ASN A 222 23.85 32.63 -6.30
N SER A 223 24.42 31.57 -5.73
CA SER A 223 25.89 31.42 -5.69
C SER A 223 26.51 31.32 -7.08
N PHE A 224 25.87 30.56 -7.97
CA PHE A 224 26.30 30.47 -9.37
C PHE A 224 26.25 31.84 -10.10
N MET A 225 25.17 32.59 -9.93
CA MET A 225 25.02 33.91 -10.56
C MET A 225 26.06 34.89 -10.07
N ILE A 226 26.38 34.89 -8.77
CA ILE A 226 27.44 35.75 -8.18
C ILE A 226 28.80 35.34 -8.74
N ALA A 227 29.13 34.05 -8.77
CA ALA A 227 30.39 33.54 -9.30
C ALA A 227 30.55 33.91 -10.79
N LEU A 228 29.49 33.67 -11.59
CA LEU A 228 29.46 34.03 -13.00
C LEU A 228 29.70 35.54 -13.21
N ALA A 229 29.00 36.39 -12.48
CA ALA A 229 29.16 37.83 -12.57
C ALA A 229 30.62 38.29 -12.24
N LEU A 230 31.23 37.70 -11.22
CA LEU A 230 32.64 37.99 -10.88
C LEU A 230 33.60 37.56 -11.99
N VAL A 231 33.39 36.39 -12.60
CA VAL A 231 34.20 35.92 -13.72
C VAL A 231 34.06 36.85 -14.94
N LEU A 232 32.84 37.23 -15.31
CA LEU A 232 32.57 38.14 -16.43
C LEU A 232 33.24 39.53 -16.20
N LEU A 233 33.13 40.07 -14.98
CA LEU A 233 33.77 41.35 -14.63
C LEU A 233 35.29 41.25 -14.70
N TRP A 234 35.87 40.18 -14.13
CA TRP A 234 37.32 39.94 -14.16
C TRP A 234 37.87 39.81 -15.59
N MET A 235 37.17 39.05 -16.45
CA MET A 235 37.50 38.87 -17.86
C MET A 235 37.47 40.20 -18.62
N MET A 236 36.47 41.05 -18.34
CA MET A 236 36.35 42.36 -18.98
C MET A 236 37.45 43.34 -18.49
N PHE A 237 37.80 43.29 -17.23
CA PHE A 237 38.84 44.13 -16.64
C PHE A 237 40.25 43.74 -17.13
N TYR A 238 40.53 42.42 -17.21
CA TYR A 238 41.86 41.92 -17.55
C TYR A 238 42.12 41.94 -19.08
N TYR A 239 41.13 41.54 -19.88
CA TYR A 239 41.28 41.41 -21.35
C TYR A 239 40.71 42.60 -22.14
N GLY A 240 40.05 43.53 -21.50
CA GLY A 240 39.45 44.69 -22.17
C GLY A 240 38.46 44.31 -23.27
N LYS A 241 38.61 44.83 -24.47
CA LYS A 241 37.70 44.53 -25.61
C LYS A 241 37.67 43.06 -25.99
N ALA A 242 38.78 42.34 -25.85
CA ALA A 242 38.79 40.88 -26.12
C ALA A 242 37.97 40.11 -25.06
N GLY A 243 37.97 40.57 -23.81
CA GLY A 243 37.12 40.00 -22.74
C GLY A 243 35.63 40.13 -23.05
N LEU A 244 35.19 41.19 -23.71
CA LEU A 244 33.79 41.34 -24.11
C LEU A 244 33.33 40.23 -25.08
N TYR A 245 34.15 39.94 -26.11
CA TYR A 245 33.84 38.85 -27.06
C TYR A 245 33.87 37.47 -26.38
N SER A 246 34.81 37.25 -25.46
CA SER A 246 34.91 36.03 -24.70
C SER A 246 33.69 35.82 -23.77
N ASN A 247 33.22 36.89 -23.16
CA ASN A 247 32.01 36.86 -22.29
C ASN A 247 30.75 36.51 -23.08
N ILE A 248 30.61 37.07 -24.31
CA ILE A 248 29.48 36.70 -25.19
C ILE A 248 29.54 35.24 -25.54
N ALA A 249 30.73 34.71 -25.89
CA ALA A 249 30.91 33.31 -26.19
C ALA A 249 30.59 32.40 -24.99
N LEU A 250 30.99 32.80 -23.78
CA LEU A 250 30.71 32.06 -22.55
C LEU A 250 29.19 32.00 -22.26
N ILE A 251 28.50 33.13 -22.33
CA ILE A 251 27.07 33.20 -22.12
C ILE A 251 26.34 32.33 -23.15
N LEU A 252 26.73 32.40 -24.43
CA LEU A 252 26.12 31.61 -25.47
C LEU A 252 26.36 30.10 -25.27
N ASN A 253 27.53 29.71 -24.80
CA ASN A 253 27.85 28.33 -24.42
C ASN A 253 26.97 27.83 -23.29
N ILE A 254 26.79 28.62 -22.21
CA ILE A 254 25.90 28.27 -21.09
C ILE A 254 24.46 28.08 -21.59
N VAL A 255 23.93 29.00 -22.37
CA VAL A 255 22.57 28.90 -22.97
C VAL A 255 22.42 27.65 -23.81
N LEU A 256 23.44 27.30 -24.58
CA LEU A 256 23.43 26.11 -25.44
C LEU A 256 23.43 24.82 -24.63
N ILE A 257 24.25 24.75 -23.54
CA ILE A 257 24.28 23.61 -22.63
C ILE A 257 22.90 23.41 -21.97
N PHE A 258 22.32 24.47 -21.39
CA PHE A 258 21.00 24.39 -20.79
C PHE A 258 19.90 24.01 -21.80
N GLY A 259 19.98 24.54 -23.01
CA GLY A 259 19.06 24.20 -24.09
C GLY A 259 19.10 22.72 -24.48
N ILE A 260 20.30 22.16 -24.59
CA ILE A 260 20.47 20.71 -24.87
C ILE A 260 19.98 19.85 -23.70
N LEU A 261 20.35 20.16 -22.46
CA LEU A 261 19.91 19.44 -21.28
C LEU A 261 18.39 19.45 -21.13
N SER A 262 17.77 20.61 -21.35
CA SER A 262 16.31 20.75 -21.33
C SER A 262 15.64 19.92 -22.44
N GLY A 263 16.20 19.91 -23.64
CA GLY A 263 15.68 19.14 -24.77
C GLY A 263 15.79 17.61 -24.58
N LEU A 264 16.76 17.15 -23.80
CA LEU A 264 16.94 15.74 -23.47
C LEU A 264 16.12 15.30 -22.24
N GLY A 265 15.37 16.20 -21.59
CA GLY A 265 14.61 15.90 -20.38
C GLY A 265 15.49 15.54 -19.18
N ALA A 266 16.75 16.00 -19.17
CA ALA A 266 17.67 15.72 -18.08
C ALA A 266 17.27 16.51 -16.82
N VAL A 267 17.19 15.81 -15.67
CA VAL A 267 16.93 16.45 -14.38
C VAL A 267 18.22 17.06 -13.85
N LEU A 268 18.20 18.37 -13.59
CA LEU A 268 19.31 19.05 -12.92
C LEU A 268 19.33 18.64 -11.44
N THR A 269 20.33 17.83 -11.08
CA THR A 269 20.59 17.49 -9.68
C THR A 269 21.58 18.47 -9.05
N LEU A 270 21.53 18.61 -7.71
CA LEU A 270 22.48 19.47 -6.96
C LEU A 270 23.97 19.27 -7.37
N PRO A 271 24.48 18.03 -7.54
CA PRO A 271 25.84 17.82 -8.05
C PRO A 271 26.05 18.23 -9.50
N GLY A 272 25.00 18.38 -10.29
CA GLY A 272 25.07 18.82 -11.68
C GLY A 272 25.11 20.33 -11.85
N ILE A 273 24.87 21.11 -10.79
CA ILE A 273 24.96 22.58 -10.77
C ILE A 273 26.38 23.03 -10.32
N ALA A 274 27.07 22.21 -9.53
CA ALA A 274 28.43 22.45 -9.05
C ALA A 274 29.47 22.00 -10.08
#